data_440ecfc6ed0665d471fda60fe04eeaa7
#
_entry.id   440ecfc6ed0665d471fda60fe04eeaa7
#
_cell.length_a   1.000
_cell.length_b   1.000
_cell.length_c   1.000
_cell.angle_alpha   90.00
_cell.angle_beta   90.00
_cell.angle_gamma   90.00
#
_symmetry.space_group_name_H-M   'P 1'
#
loop_
_entity.id
_entity.type
_entity.pdbx_description
1 polymer ?
#
loop_
_entity_poly.entity_id
_entity_poly.type
_entity_poly.pdbx_seq_one_letter_code
_entity_poly.pdbx_strand_id
1 'polypeptide(L)'
;MNSKVIFRALSLLLSALLVYSCVSDIIPATGERRYLGFTWEQEKEIGKETSQQVAALFGMYRDPKVERYVSDVGNRVLATSHLRRPGIDEQIRKTPVTFGVLDSPVINAMALPGGYIYVTRGMLAHLNNEDQLATVLAHVIGHVAARHAARQTWQQQLGQGLLLGGVLLGQGLGLPAQDILNLGSMAAQLIFLRYSREDELEADKLGVEYSSEAGYDPREVTGLFETLHRIQEKEGQGMPSFLATHPDPGDRIQRIRELTARMPRNRQPLADSRYLNANEGLVLGEDPRQGFVERNVFYHPALRFRFPVPRGFKVINQPAQVVMVEGQNRAVLGFNSAGENSLEAAVSSFLKQPGLRVIERGSMRSNGLPAYAAVADAQTQNGQIVRIMAYFVDYRGTVYHFVGYTSPQLFGNFQNLFLQTMQGFSAVQDARILNRQPVRIALETVRRPASFREMIQRSLPEPFTPEDIAIMNQVELSQRIDPGRILKLPAAR
;
A
#
# COMPACT_ATOMS: atom_id res chain seq x y z
N MET A 1 21.15 -0.17 -52.41
CA MET A 1 21.26 0.82 -51.31
C MET A 1 22.11 0.17 -50.20
N ASN A 2 23.22 0.77 -49.83
CA ASN A 2 24.31 0.14 -49.07
C ASN A 2 23.85 -0.15 -47.61
N SER A 3 23.93 -1.40 -47.13
CA SER A 3 23.51 -1.81 -45.79
C SER A 3 24.11 -0.98 -44.65
N LYS A 4 25.32 -0.41 -44.86
CA LYS A 4 25.98 0.49 -43.96
C LYS A 4 25.30 1.86 -43.84
N VAL A 5 24.58 2.31 -44.89
CA VAL A 5 23.83 3.59 -44.86
C VAL A 5 22.52 3.41 -44.14
N ILE A 6 21.88 2.27 -44.31
CA ILE A 6 20.64 1.92 -43.57
C ILE A 6 20.94 1.75 -42.09
N PHE A 7 22.03 1.08 -41.73
CA PHE A 7 22.43 0.90 -40.31
C PHE A 7 22.79 2.23 -39.63
N ARG A 8 23.48 3.16 -40.36
CA ARG A 8 23.77 4.52 -39.87
C ARG A 8 22.51 5.38 -39.74
N ALA A 9 21.56 5.27 -40.66
CA ALA A 9 20.28 5.97 -40.59
C ALA A 9 19.40 5.43 -39.47
N LEU A 10 19.36 4.09 -39.27
CA LEU A 10 18.64 3.48 -38.14
C LEU A 10 19.28 3.83 -36.79
N SER A 11 20.61 3.84 -36.72
CA SER A 11 21.36 4.26 -35.53
C SER A 11 21.12 5.73 -35.18
N LEU A 12 21.09 6.62 -36.18
CA LEU A 12 20.76 8.03 -36.01
C LEU A 12 19.28 8.25 -35.64
N LEU A 13 18.36 7.46 -36.20
CA LEU A 13 16.95 7.51 -35.82
C LEU A 13 16.73 7.00 -34.38
N LEU A 14 17.42 5.92 -34.00
CA LEU A 14 17.38 5.37 -32.65
C LEU A 14 17.98 6.36 -31.62
N SER A 15 19.09 7.01 -32.00
CA SER A 15 19.71 8.06 -31.18
C SER A 15 18.82 9.31 -31.09
N ALA A 16 18.13 9.69 -32.16
CA ALA A 16 17.16 10.79 -32.16
C ALA A 16 15.91 10.46 -31.31
N LEU A 17 15.42 9.22 -31.35
CA LEU A 17 14.31 8.74 -30.49
C LEU A 17 14.70 8.72 -29.01
N LEU A 18 15.94 8.38 -28.68
CA LEU A 18 16.45 8.43 -27.31
C LEU A 18 16.61 9.86 -26.78
N VAL A 19 16.92 10.83 -27.66
CA VAL A 19 17.01 12.25 -27.28
C VAL A 19 15.64 12.90 -27.07
N TYR A 20 14.59 12.41 -27.74
CA TYR A 20 13.21 12.91 -27.57
C TYR A 20 12.56 12.52 -26.22
N SER A 21 13.13 11.57 -25.46
CA SER A 21 12.62 11.19 -24.14
C SER A 21 13.27 11.94 -22.96
N CYS A 22 14.28 12.77 -23.20
CA CYS A 22 14.96 13.54 -22.16
C CYS A 22 14.29 14.90 -22.00
N VAL A 23 13.50 15.05 -20.95
CA VAL A 23 12.94 16.35 -20.57
C VAL A 23 13.87 16.99 -19.53
N SER A 24 14.38 18.21 -19.84
CA SER A 24 15.08 19.03 -18.86
C SER A 24 14.07 19.91 -18.14
N ASP A 25 13.91 19.70 -16.84
CA ASP A 25 12.94 20.41 -16.02
C ASP A 25 13.51 20.78 -14.65
N ILE A 26 12.85 21.71 -13.96
CA ILE A 26 13.29 22.24 -12.67
C ILE A 26 12.94 21.24 -11.55
N ILE A 27 13.89 21.05 -10.63
CA ILE A 27 13.65 20.38 -9.34
C ILE A 27 13.29 21.46 -8.32
N PRO A 28 12.04 21.48 -7.80
CA PRO A 28 11.61 22.50 -6.84
C PRO A 28 12.51 22.63 -5.60
N ALA A 29 13.01 21.50 -5.09
CA ALA A 29 13.84 21.47 -3.87
C ALA A 29 15.19 22.16 -4.02
N THR A 30 15.78 22.16 -5.21
CA THR A 30 17.13 22.73 -5.46
C THR A 30 17.12 23.94 -6.38
N GLY A 31 16.06 24.15 -7.15
CA GLY A 31 16.00 25.15 -8.23
C GLY A 31 16.84 24.78 -9.47
N GLU A 32 17.52 23.65 -9.46
CA GLU A 32 18.35 23.17 -10.57
C GLU A 32 17.52 22.56 -11.69
N ARG A 33 17.97 22.71 -12.92
CA ARG A 33 17.45 21.95 -14.06
C ARG A 33 18.18 20.62 -14.17
N ARG A 34 17.42 19.53 -14.23
CA ARG A 34 17.95 18.19 -14.44
C ARG A 34 17.17 17.44 -15.52
N TYR A 35 17.80 16.44 -16.10
CA TYR A 35 17.11 15.50 -16.99
C TYR A 35 16.26 14.56 -16.17
N LEU A 36 14.97 14.52 -16.50
CA LEU A 36 13.94 13.75 -15.82
C LEU A 36 13.18 12.91 -16.85
N GLY A 37 12.52 11.84 -16.39
CA GLY A 37 11.69 11.00 -17.26
C GLY A 37 10.39 11.69 -17.72
N PHE A 38 9.94 12.72 -16.98
CA PHE A 38 8.65 13.39 -17.19
C PHE A 38 8.73 14.87 -16.91
N THR A 39 7.89 15.66 -17.61
CA THR A 39 7.58 17.05 -17.23
C THR A 39 6.70 17.07 -16.00
N TRP A 40 6.60 18.22 -15.31
CA TRP A 40 5.68 18.40 -14.20
C TRP A 40 4.21 18.13 -14.60
N GLU A 41 3.80 18.54 -15.81
CA GLU A 41 2.46 18.28 -16.32
C GLU A 41 2.20 16.77 -16.52
N GLN A 42 3.16 16.05 -17.09
CA GLN A 42 3.06 14.59 -17.22
C GLN A 42 3.01 13.90 -15.86
N GLU A 43 3.77 14.37 -14.87
CA GLU A 43 3.69 13.83 -13.51
C GLU A 43 2.28 13.98 -12.90
N LYS A 44 1.60 15.10 -13.14
CA LYS A 44 0.23 15.30 -12.66
C LYS A 44 -0.75 14.28 -13.24
N GLU A 45 -0.68 14.04 -14.56
CA GLU A 45 -1.56 13.05 -15.21
C GLU A 45 -1.24 11.62 -14.76
N ILE A 46 0.03 11.24 -14.72
CA ILE A 46 0.48 9.94 -14.23
C ILE A 46 0.05 9.73 -12.77
N GLY A 47 0.25 10.75 -11.93
CA GLY A 47 -0.15 10.70 -10.53
C GLY A 47 -1.65 10.58 -10.34
N LYS A 48 -2.46 11.28 -11.16
CA LYS A 48 -3.92 11.18 -11.15
C LYS A 48 -4.40 9.76 -11.47
N GLU A 49 -3.89 9.16 -12.54
CA GLU A 49 -4.23 7.78 -12.92
C GLU A 49 -3.79 6.78 -11.86
N THR A 50 -2.55 6.91 -11.37
CA THR A 50 -2.02 6.04 -10.31
C THR A 50 -2.79 6.19 -9.01
N SER A 51 -3.23 7.41 -8.67
CA SER A 51 -4.05 7.69 -7.49
C SER A 51 -5.37 6.91 -7.47
N GLN A 52 -6.03 6.79 -8.64
CA GLN A 52 -7.23 5.97 -8.77
C GLN A 52 -6.96 4.48 -8.53
N GLN A 53 -5.83 3.99 -9.01
CA GLN A 53 -5.40 2.60 -8.79
C GLN A 53 -5.01 2.34 -7.33
N VAL A 54 -4.33 3.29 -6.68
CA VAL A 54 -4.04 3.22 -5.24
C VAL A 54 -5.33 3.15 -4.43
N ALA A 55 -6.31 4.01 -4.74
CA ALA A 55 -7.60 4.01 -4.08
C ALA A 55 -8.39 2.69 -4.29
N ALA A 56 -8.29 2.10 -5.47
CA ALA A 56 -8.91 0.80 -5.76
C ALA A 56 -8.20 -0.36 -5.04
N LEU A 57 -6.86 -0.33 -4.97
CA LEU A 57 -6.03 -1.39 -4.41
C LEU A 57 -6.08 -1.43 -2.88
N PHE A 58 -5.96 -0.28 -2.22
CA PHE A 58 -5.87 -0.18 -0.76
C PHE A 58 -7.18 0.23 -0.09
N GLY A 59 -8.15 0.73 -0.85
CA GLY A 59 -9.34 1.38 -0.31
C GLY A 59 -9.04 2.74 0.32
N MET A 60 -10.07 3.60 0.40
CA MET A 60 -9.98 4.87 1.12
C MET A 60 -10.64 4.73 2.49
N TYR A 61 -9.93 5.10 3.55
CA TYR A 61 -10.49 5.14 4.90
C TYR A 61 -11.38 6.37 5.04
N ARG A 62 -12.70 6.15 5.00
CA ARG A 62 -13.72 7.20 4.98
C ARG A 62 -14.15 7.58 6.39
N ASP A 63 -13.34 8.38 7.05
CA ASP A 63 -13.65 9.04 8.31
C ASP A 63 -13.36 10.54 8.17
N PRO A 64 -14.41 11.39 8.08
CA PRO A 64 -14.23 12.83 7.84
C PRO A 64 -13.39 13.55 8.89
N LYS A 65 -13.35 13.05 10.13
CA LYS A 65 -12.53 13.60 11.21
C LYS A 65 -11.05 13.34 10.95
N VAL A 66 -10.72 12.08 10.63
CA VAL A 66 -9.33 11.64 10.36
C VAL A 66 -8.82 12.25 9.06
N GLU A 67 -9.61 12.21 7.98
CA GLU A 67 -9.26 12.78 6.67
C GLU A 67 -8.95 14.28 6.79
N ARG A 68 -9.82 15.04 7.47
CA ARG A 68 -9.61 16.47 7.68
C ARG A 68 -8.36 16.75 8.51
N TYR A 69 -8.17 15.99 9.59
CA TYR A 69 -7.01 16.15 10.46
C TYR A 69 -5.68 15.95 9.71
N VAL A 70 -5.57 14.86 8.96
CA VAL A 70 -4.38 14.57 8.13
C VAL A 70 -4.17 15.66 7.07
N SER A 71 -5.25 16.09 6.41
CA SER A 71 -5.19 17.17 5.42
C SER A 71 -4.75 18.50 6.02
N ASP A 72 -5.23 18.87 7.21
CA ASP A 72 -4.87 20.11 7.90
C ASP A 72 -3.38 20.13 8.29
N VAL A 73 -2.86 19.02 8.83
CA VAL A 73 -1.42 18.87 9.14
C VAL A 73 -0.59 18.92 7.85
N GLY A 74 -1.00 18.16 6.83
CA GLY A 74 -0.32 18.12 5.55
C GLY A 74 -0.24 19.48 4.85
N ASN A 75 -1.33 20.25 4.84
CA ASN A 75 -1.37 21.58 4.25
C ASN A 75 -0.49 22.59 5.01
N ARG A 76 -0.40 22.49 6.35
CA ARG A 76 0.53 23.34 7.12
C ARG A 76 1.98 23.07 6.75
N VAL A 77 2.37 21.80 6.62
CA VAL A 77 3.71 21.42 6.18
C VAL A 77 3.95 21.78 4.72
N LEU A 78 2.97 21.57 3.84
CA LEU A 78 3.07 21.93 2.42
C LEU A 78 3.35 23.43 2.24
N ALA A 79 2.75 24.28 3.07
CA ALA A 79 2.91 25.74 2.99
C ALA A 79 4.37 26.19 3.18
N THR A 80 5.19 25.43 3.92
CA THR A 80 6.62 25.71 4.14
C THR A 80 7.53 25.04 3.10
N SER A 81 7.00 24.08 2.34
CA SER A 81 7.78 23.31 1.37
C SER A 81 8.20 24.15 0.14
N HIS A 82 9.25 23.72 -0.53
CA HIS A 82 9.70 24.31 -1.80
C HIS A 82 8.61 24.34 -2.89
N LEU A 83 7.58 23.48 -2.79
CA LEU A 83 6.43 23.49 -3.71
C LEU A 83 5.57 24.76 -3.57
N ARG A 84 5.73 25.55 -2.50
CA ARG A 84 4.91 26.75 -2.22
C ARG A 84 5.74 28.02 -2.03
N ARG A 85 7.07 27.93 -2.03
CA ARG A 85 7.95 29.08 -1.82
C ARG A 85 7.86 30.10 -2.98
N PRO A 86 8.06 31.40 -2.71
CA PRO A 86 8.19 32.41 -3.73
C PRO A 86 9.33 32.08 -4.70
N GLY A 87 9.15 32.41 -5.99
CA GLY A 87 10.17 32.18 -7.03
C GLY A 87 10.15 30.82 -7.71
N ILE A 88 9.37 29.84 -7.18
CA ILE A 88 9.13 28.59 -7.88
C ILE A 88 8.16 28.81 -9.06
N ASP A 89 8.27 27.96 -10.09
CA ASP A 89 7.36 27.98 -11.23
C ASP A 89 5.89 28.00 -10.79
N GLU A 90 5.10 28.86 -11.43
CA GLU A 90 3.72 29.09 -11.04
C GLU A 90 2.83 27.86 -11.23
N GLN A 91 3.11 27.03 -12.25
CA GLN A 91 2.40 25.77 -12.47
C GLN A 91 2.62 24.82 -11.29
N ILE A 92 3.86 24.69 -10.81
CA ILE A 92 4.20 23.88 -9.64
C ILE A 92 3.52 24.45 -8.40
N ARG A 93 3.66 25.75 -8.17
CA ARG A 93 3.12 26.42 -6.99
C ARG A 93 1.60 26.34 -6.88
N LYS A 94 0.88 26.35 -8.02
CA LYS A 94 -0.57 26.22 -8.08
C LYS A 94 -1.07 24.78 -8.19
N THR A 95 -0.20 23.80 -8.34
CA THR A 95 -0.62 22.39 -8.41
C THR A 95 -1.34 22.00 -7.12
N PRO A 96 -2.59 21.51 -7.20
CA PRO A 96 -3.27 20.97 -6.02
C PRO A 96 -2.49 19.78 -5.45
N VAL A 97 -2.24 19.80 -4.15
CA VAL A 97 -1.69 18.66 -3.43
C VAL A 97 -2.81 18.07 -2.57
N THR A 98 -3.04 16.78 -2.68
CA THR A 98 -4.11 16.09 -1.96
C THR A 98 -3.54 15.16 -0.92
N PHE A 99 -4.19 15.12 0.24
CA PHE A 99 -3.85 14.22 1.33
C PHE A 99 -4.99 13.24 1.56
N GLY A 100 -4.69 11.95 1.53
CA GLY A 100 -5.68 10.89 1.71
C GLY A 100 -5.26 9.88 2.77
N VAL A 101 -6.24 9.19 3.36
CA VAL A 101 -6.01 8.07 4.27
C VAL A 101 -6.42 6.78 3.59
N LEU A 102 -5.49 5.82 3.49
CA LEU A 102 -5.75 4.51 2.92
C LEU A 102 -6.26 3.54 4.00
N ASP A 103 -7.27 2.74 3.64
CA ASP A 103 -7.86 1.73 4.53
C ASP A 103 -7.02 0.44 4.55
N SER A 104 -5.78 0.58 4.98
CA SER A 104 -4.81 -0.51 5.08
C SER A 104 -4.20 -0.57 6.47
N PRO A 105 -4.10 -1.76 7.09
CA PRO A 105 -3.43 -1.93 8.38
C PRO A 105 -1.90 -1.84 8.27
N VAL A 106 -1.38 -1.90 7.07
CA VAL A 106 0.05 -1.83 6.78
C VAL A 106 0.60 -0.45 7.16
N ILE A 107 1.74 -0.40 7.83
CA ILE A 107 2.38 0.87 8.21
C ILE A 107 3.07 1.45 6.98
N ASN A 108 2.47 2.46 6.36
CA ASN A 108 3.05 3.12 5.18
C ASN A 108 2.56 4.57 5.01
N ALA A 109 3.38 5.36 4.31
CA ALA A 109 3.03 6.64 3.74
C ALA A 109 3.67 6.72 2.35
N MET A 110 3.00 7.30 1.38
CA MET A 110 3.51 7.39 0.01
C MET A 110 3.11 8.70 -0.66
N ALA A 111 3.96 9.15 -1.58
CA ALA A 111 3.67 10.25 -2.46
C ALA A 111 3.78 9.80 -3.91
N LEU A 112 2.76 10.11 -4.69
CA LEU A 112 2.76 9.91 -6.12
C LEU A 112 3.18 11.20 -6.84
N PRO A 113 3.69 11.12 -8.05
CA PRO A 113 3.97 12.28 -8.87
C PRO A 113 2.78 13.24 -8.93
N GLY A 114 3.03 14.54 -9.10
CA GLY A 114 1.98 15.55 -9.20
C GLY A 114 1.23 15.87 -7.90
N GLY A 115 1.68 15.32 -6.72
CA GLY A 115 1.22 15.78 -5.41
C GLY A 115 0.04 15.00 -4.81
N TYR A 116 -0.12 13.73 -5.11
CA TYR A 116 -1.06 12.84 -4.41
C TYR A 116 -0.33 12.14 -3.26
N ILE A 117 -0.70 12.48 -2.02
CA ILE A 117 -0.03 12.01 -0.80
C ILE A 117 -1.01 11.18 0.03
N TYR A 118 -0.54 10.02 0.46
CA TYR A 118 -1.33 9.08 1.23
C TYR A 118 -0.59 8.65 2.49
N VAL A 119 -1.37 8.46 3.56
CA VAL A 119 -0.94 7.78 4.77
C VAL A 119 -1.92 6.65 5.06
N THR A 120 -1.43 5.50 5.50
CA THR A 120 -2.31 4.39 5.86
C THR A 120 -2.83 4.54 7.29
N ARG A 121 -3.99 3.94 7.60
CA ARG A 121 -4.47 3.89 8.99
C ARG A 121 -3.53 3.09 9.89
N GLY A 122 -2.77 2.13 9.32
CA GLY A 122 -1.72 1.44 10.05
C GLY A 122 -0.61 2.37 10.50
N MET A 123 -0.16 3.30 9.63
CA MET A 123 0.79 4.36 10.02
C MET A 123 0.20 5.23 11.13
N LEU A 124 -1.03 5.73 10.94
CA LEU A 124 -1.69 6.57 11.96
C LEU A 124 -1.83 5.86 13.31
N ALA A 125 -2.08 4.56 13.33
CA ALA A 125 -2.16 3.79 14.57
C ALA A 125 -0.83 3.75 15.34
N HIS A 126 0.31 3.81 14.65
CA HIS A 126 1.65 3.67 15.25
C HIS A 126 2.36 4.99 15.53
N LEU A 127 1.86 6.11 15.00
CA LEU A 127 2.28 7.45 15.42
C LEU A 127 1.63 7.82 16.76
N ASN A 128 2.30 8.64 17.57
CA ASN A 128 1.82 8.99 18.91
C ASN A 128 1.57 10.49 19.13
N ASN A 129 2.01 11.34 18.21
CA ASN A 129 1.77 12.78 18.30
C ASN A 129 1.70 13.44 16.90
N GLU A 130 1.28 14.71 16.86
CA GLU A 130 1.14 15.49 15.63
C GLU A 130 2.50 15.78 14.99
N ASP A 131 3.57 15.92 15.76
CA ASP A 131 4.92 16.19 15.27
C ASP A 131 5.45 15.00 14.44
N GLN A 132 5.19 13.77 14.89
CA GLN A 132 5.51 12.55 14.12
C GLN A 132 4.76 12.52 12.79
N LEU A 133 3.45 12.79 12.79
CA LEU A 133 2.65 12.83 11.56
C LEU A 133 3.15 13.91 10.61
N ALA A 134 3.41 15.12 11.13
CA ALA A 134 3.90 16.23 10.35
C ALA A 134 5.25 15.92 9.70
N THR A 135 6.18 15.28 10.43
CA THR A 135 7.49 14.93 9.90
C THR A 135 7.41 13.82 8.86
N VAL A 136 6.53 12.82 9.03
CA VAL A 136 6.27 11.79 8.00
C VAL A 136 5.69 12.44 6.73
N LEU A 137 4.70 13.33 6.85
CA LEU A 137 4.12 14.04 5.72
C LEU A 137 5.16 14.98 5.06
N ALA A 138 6.01 15.64 5.85
CA ALA A 138 7.11 16.47 5.36
C ALA A 138 8.12 15.67 4.53
N HIS A 139 8.48 14.47 4.97
CA HIS A 139 9.37 13.57 4.27
C HIS A 139 8.81 13.17 2.90
N VAL A 140 7.54 12.75 2.82
CA VAL A 140 6.92 12.38 1.54
C VAL A 140 6.67 13.59 0.63
N ILE A 141 6.40 14.79 1.19
CA ILE A 141 6.39 16.06 0.44
C ILE A 141 7.81 16.35 -0.10
N GLY A 142 8.85 16.03 0.65
CA GLY A 142 10.25 16.12 0.22
C GLY A 142 10.52 15.31 -1.05
N HIS A 143 10.02 14.08 -1.13
CA HIS A 143 10.12 13.26 -2.34
C HIS A 143 9.45 13.90 -3.55
N VAL A 144 8.29 14.54 -3.39
CA VAL A 144 7.61 15.29 -4.47
C VAL A 144 8.42 16.51 -4.87
N ALA A 145 8.91 17.30 -3.91
CA ALA A 145 9.67 18.52 -4.16
C ALA A 145 11.03 18.24 -4.82
N ALA A 146 11.68 17.12 -4.49
CA ALA A 146 12.92 16.66 -5.12
C ALA A 146 12.68 15.82 -6.39
N ARG A 147 11.41 15.54 -6.74
CA ARG A 147 10.99 14.78 -7.92
C ARG A 147 11.66 13.40 -8.02
N HIS A 148 11.82 12.73 -6.87
CA HIS A 148 12.54 11.46 -6.77
C HIS A 148 11.92 10.38 -7.66
N ALA A 149 10.59 10.29 -7.76
CA ALA A 149 9.90 9.34 -8.61
C ALA A 149 10.24 9.53 -10.10
N ALA A 150 10.22 10.77 -10.60
CA ALA A 150 10.58 11.06 -11.99
C ALA A 150 12.06 10.77 -12.28
N ARG A 151 12.94 11.09 -11.33
CA ARG A 151 14.39 10.84 -11.43
C ARG A 151 14.70 9.34 -11.49
N GLN A 152 14.10 8.56 -10.63
CA GLN A 152 14.31 7.11 -10.59
C GLN A 152 13.71 6.38 -11.80
N THR A 153 12.51 6.77 -12.22
CA THR A 153 11.89 6.18 -13.40
C THR A 153 12.77 6.40 -14.63
N TRP A 154 13.39 7.57 -14.75
CA TRP A 154 14.35 7.85 -15.80
C TRP A 154 15.59 6.95 -15.73
N GLN A 155 16.20 6.82 -14.55
CA GLN A 155 17.38 5.95 -14.35
C GLN A 155 17.08 4.48 -14.65
N GLN A 156 15.88 4.02 -14.33
CA GLN A 156 15.44 2.66 -14.59
C GLN A 156 15.14 2.41 -16.08
N GLN A 157 14.64 3.38 -16.80
CA GLN A 157 14.47 3.30 -18.27
C GLN A 157 15.80 3.17 -18.99
N LEU A 158 16.86 3.77 -18.48
CA LEU A 158 18.21 3.64 -19.00
C LEU A 158 18.89 2.29 -18.63
N GLY A 159 18.46 1.64 -17.57
CA GLY A 159 18.99 0.36 -17.10
C GLY A 159 17.96 -0.76 -17.19
N GLN A 160 18.06 -1.63 -18.18
CA GLN A 160 17.17 -2.77 -18.47
C GLN A 160 16.93 -3.72 -17.26
N GLY A 161 16.18 -3.31 -16.24
CA GLY A 161 15.99 -4.16 -15.05
C GLY A 161 14.60 -4.17 -14.40
N LEU A 162 13.57 -3.65 -15.06
CA LEU A 162 12.35 -3.10 -14.44
C LEU A 162 11.25 -4.06 -13.98
N LEU A 163 11.16 -5.27 -14.53
CA LEU A 163 10.02 -6.17 -14.25
C LEU A 163 10.18 -6.99 -12.96
N LEU A 164 11.40 -7.25 -12.51
CA LEU A 164 11.66 -8.09 -11.33
C LEU A 164 11.57 -7.31 -10.01
N GLY A 165 11.91 -6.02 -10.00
CA GLY A 165 11.88 -5.20 -8.79
C GLY A 165 10.49 -4.98 -8.21
N GLY A 166 9.50 -4.72 -9.06
CA GLY A 166 8.11 -4.48 -8.64
C GLY A 166 7.46 -5.72 -7.99
N VAL A 167 7.72 -6.91 -8.53
CA VAL A 167 7.18 -8.17 -7.98
C VAL A 167 7.76 -8.48 -6.60
N LEU A 168 9.07 -8.28 -6.41
CA LEU A 168 9.74 -8.51 -5.13
C LEU A 168 9.31 -7.50 -4.05
N LEU A 169 9.14 -6.22 -4.43
CA LEU A 169 8.67 -5.18 -3.51
C LEU A 169 7.20 -5.35 -3.15
N GLY A 170 6.36 -5.74 -4.11
CA GLY A 170 4.96 -6.05 -3.87
C GLY A 170 4.77 -7.18 -2.87
N GLN A 171 5.64 -8.20 -2.88
CA GLN A 171 5.64 -9.26 -1.87
C GLN A 171 5.97 -8.70 -0.48
N GLY A 172 6.90 -7.75 -0.38
CA GLY A 172 7.22 -7.05 0.88
C GLY A 172 6.06 -6.19 1.41
N LEU A 173 5.18 -5.71 0.53
CA LEU A 173 3.96 -4.97 0.88
C LEU A 173 2.74 -5.87 1.10
N GLY A 174 2.92 -7.20 1.06
CA GLY A 174 1.83 -8.15 1.18
C GLY A 174 0.92 -8.24 -0.05
N LEU A 175 1.34 -7.69 -1.20
CA LEU A 175 0.60 -7.73 -2.45
C LEU A 175 1.02 -8.94 -3.29
N PRO A 176 0.08 -9.68 -3.89
CA PRO A 176 0.38 -10.76 -4.81
C PRO A 176 1.02 -10.23 -6.09
N ALA A 177 1.92 -11.01 -6.66
CA ALA A 177 2.54 -10.70 -7.94
C ALA A 177 1.54 -10.39 -9.06
N GLN A 178 0.34 -11.01 -9.02
CA GLN A 178 -0.71 -10.82 -10.01
C GLN A 178 -1.35 -9.43 -9.94
N ASP A 179 -1.47 -8.85 -8.73
CA ASP A 179 -2.03 -7.49 -8.56
C ASP A 179 -1.08 -6.45 -9.12
N ILE A 180 0.21 -6.70 -8.96
CA ILE A 180 1.26 -5.88 -9.54
C ILE A 180 1.24 -5.97 -11.08
N LEU A 181 0.95 -7.16 -11.64
CA LEU A 181 0.83 -7.37 -13.08
C LEU A 181 -0.44 -6.78 -13.68
N ASN A 182 -1.53 -6.69 -12.89
CA ASN A 182 -2.79 -6.07 -13.30
C ASN A 182 -2.76 -4.53 -13.21
N LEU A 183 -1.86 -3.98 -12.40
CA LEU A 183 -1.54 -2.55 -12.45
C LEU A 183 -0.83 -2.28 -13.78
N GLY A 184 -1.20 -1.26 -14.50
CA GLY A 184 -0.41 -0.79 -15.65
C GLY A 184 1.05 -0.66 -15.21
N SER A 185 1.99 -1.05 -16.07
CA SER A 185 3.42 -1.13 -15.71
C SER A 185 3.96 0.13 -15.00
N MET A 186 3.47 1.31 -15.40
CA MET A 186 3.85 2.60 -14.80
C MET A 186 3.33 2.76 -13.37
N ALA A 187 2.07 2.42 -13.12
CA ALA A 187 1.48 2.57 -11.79
C ALA A 187 2.06 1.57 -10.78
N ALA A 188 2.26 0.32 -11.17
CA ALA A 188 2.96 -0.66 -10.34
C ALA A 188 4.36 -0.17 -9.96
N GLN A 189 5.08 0.38 -10.93
CA GLN A 189 6.41 0.95 -10.70
C GLN A 189 6.39 2.09 -9.67
N LEU A 190 5.41 2.99 -9.73
CA LEU A 190 5.31 4.13 -8.82
C LEU A 190 4.83 3.73 -7.42
N ILE A 191 3.88 2.78 -7.32
CA ILE A 191 3.35 2.32 -6.03
C ILE A 191 4.43 1.55 -5.23
N PHE A 192 5.28 0.79 -5.95
CA PHE A 192 6.32 -0.05 -5.34
C PHE A 192 7.73 0.52 -5.54
N LEU A 193 7.82 1.82 -5.83
CA LEU A 193 9.11 2.48 -6.02
C LEU A 193 9.91 2.40 -4.72
N ARG A 194 11.10 1.84 -4.82
CA ARG A 194 12.08 1.85 -3.75
C ARG A 194 13.08 2.96 -4.01
N TYR A 195 13.11 3.93 -3.13
CA TYR A 195 14.03 5.05 -3.25
C TYR A 195 15.49 4.66 -2.98
N SER A 196 16.42 5.38 -3.59
CA SER A 196 17.84 5.21 -3.30
C SER A 196 18.18 5.76 -1.91
N ARG A 197 19.35 5.37 -1.39
CA ARG A 197 19.83 5.92 -0.11
C ARG A 197 19.98 7.45 -0.16
N GLU A 198 20.46 7.97 -1.28
CA GLU A 198 20.63 9.39 -1.50
C GLU A 198 19.27 10.12 -1.53
N ASP A 199 18.25 9.53 -2.17
CA ASP A 199 16.90 10.06 -2.18
C ASP A 199 16.31 10.14 -0.77
N GLU A 200 16.52 9.11 0.05
CA GLU A 200 16.07 9.09 1.44
C GLU A 200 16.76 10.14 2.30
N LEU A 201 18.09 10.30 2.15
CA LEU A 201 18.84 11.33 2.88
C LEU A 201 18.41 12.74 2.48
N GLU A 202 18.09 12.98 1.20
CA GLU A 202 17.56 14.25 0.73
C GLU A 202 16.15 14.48 1.27
N ALA A 203 15.28 13.47 1.24
CA ALA A 203 13.92 13.54 1.76
C ALA A 203 13.90 13.75 3.29
N ASP A 204 14.79 13.12 4.05
CA ASP A 204 14.93 13.34 5.49
C ASP A 204 15.35 14.77 5.80
N LYS A 205 16.32 15.33 5.07
CA LYS A 205 16.74 16.73 5.22
C LYS A 205 15.58 17.68 4.95
N LEU A 206 14.87 17.50 3.84
CA LEU A 206 13.70 18.31 3.48
C LEU A 206 12.56 18.11 4.50
N GLY A 207 12.35 16.89 4.98
CA GLY A 207 11.38 16.56 6.01
C GLY A 207 11.61 17.30 7.30
N VAL A 208 12.86 17.34 7.77
CA VAL A 208 13.27 18.12 8.95
C VAL A 208 13.06 19.62 8.71
N GLU A 209 13.46 20.15 7.53
CA GLU A 209 13.31 21.55 7.18
C GLU A 209 11.82 21.95 7.18
N TYR A 210 10.98 21.27 6.41
CA TYR A 210 9.56 21.63 6.25
C TYR A 210 8.76 21.50 7.53
N SER A 211 8.97 20.40 8.29
CA SER A 211 8.25 20.20 9.55
C SER A 211 8.65 21.23 10.59
N SER A 212 9.95 21.57 10.71
CA SER A 212 10.41 22.58 11.67
C SER A 212 9.92 23.99 11.31
N GLU A 213 9.93 24.37 10.02
CA GLU A 213 9.39 25.66 9.56
C GLU A 213 7.87 25.75 9.75
N ALA A 214 7.15 24.62 9.59
CA ALA A 214 5.72 24.52 9.91
C ALA A 214 5.44 24.55 11.40
N GLY A 215 6.49 24.50 12.17
CA GLY A 215 6.44 24.67 13.61
C GLY A 215 6.34 23.36 14.38
N TYR A 216 6.66 22.22 13.82
CA TYR A 216 6.72 20.91 14.46
C TYR A 216 8.13 20.56 14.95
N ASP A 217 8.24 19.61 15.86
CA ASP A 217 9.53 19.07 16.29
C ASP A 217 9.90 17.80 15.54
N PRO A 218 10.79 17.86 14.52
CA PRO A 218 11.15 16.68 13.72
C PRO A 218 11.87 15.59 14.52
N ARG A 219 12.37 15.86 15.72
CA ARG A 219 13.02 14.84 16.59
C ARG A 219 12.05 13.74 17.01
N GLU A 220 10.76 14.05 17.09
CA GLU A 220 9.72 13.11 17.49
C GLU A 220 9.59 11.92 16.53
N VAL A 221 9.96 12.06 15.25
CA VAL A 221 9.91 10.96 14.27
C VAL A 221 10.84 9.79 14.62
N THR A 222 11.85 10.01 15.47
CA THR A 222 12.74 8.92 15.92
C THR A 222 11.98 7.81 16.63
N GLY A 223 10.90 8.13 17.35
CA GLY A 223 10.01 7.14 17.98
C GLY A 223 9.31 6.24 16.95
N LEU A 224 8.99 6.75 15.75
CA LEU A 224 8.48 5.92 14.66
C LEU A 224 9.56 4.94 14.15
N PHE A 225 10.80 5.40 13.96
CA PHE A 225 11.87 4.51 13.50
C PHE A 225 12.20 3.41 14.51
N GLU A 226 12.20 3.73 15.80
CA GLU A 226 12.33 2.73 16.87
C GLU A 226 11.16 1.73 16.85
N THR A 227 9.94 2.20 16.60
CA THR A 227 8.74 1.34 16.41
C THR A 227 8.91 0.38 15.23
N LEU A 228 9.38 0.88 14.08
CA LEU A 228 9.60 0.07 12.89
C LEU A 228 10.68 -1.01 13.11
N HIS A 229 11.75 -0.68 13.82
CA HIS A 229 12.80 -1.65 14.19
C HIS A 229 12.25 -2.75 15.11
N ARG A 230 11.48 -2.40 16.14
CA ARG A 230 10.85 -3.39 17.04
C ARG A 230 9.87 -4.31 16.32
N ILE A 231 9.11 -3.80 15.35
CA ILE A 231 8.23 -4.63 14.51
C ILE A 231 9.07 -5.60 13.66
N GLN A 232 10.16 -5.11 13.05
CA GLN A 232 11.05 -5.94 12.24
C GLN A 232 11.70 -7.06 13.07
N GLU A 233 12.15 -6.77 14.29
CA GLU A 233 12.70 -7.77 15.21
C GLU A 233 11.66 -8.83 15.60
N LYS A 234 10.42 -8.41 15.85
CA LYS A 234 9.32 -9.31 16.22
C LYS A 234 8.88 -10.22 15.07
N GLU A 235 8.73 -9.69 13.87
CA GLU A 235 8.24 -10.43 12.70
C GLU A 235 9.32 -11.25 11.99
N GLY A 236 10.57 -11.08 12.36
CA GLY A 236 11.70 -11.75 11.74
C GLY A 236 12.01 -11.18 10.36
N GLN A 237 11.87 -12.01 9.29
CA GLN A 237 12.20 -11.58 7.93
C GLN A 237 11.14 -10.65 7.28
N GLY A 238 10.01 -10.38 7.95
CA GLY A 238 8.98 -9.45 7.50
C GLY A 238 9.46 -8.00 7.66
N MET A 239 9.79 -7.33 6.56
CA MET A 239 10.12 -5.90 6.60
C MET A 239 8.82 -5.09 6.67
N PRO A 240 8.65 -4.15 7.64
CA PRO A 240 7.54 -3.20 7.61
C PRO A 240 7.49 -2.51 6.24
N SER A 241 6.30 -2.34 5.67
CA SER A 241 6.18 -1.90 4.27
C SER A 241 6.73 -0.49 4.04
N PHE A 242 6.72 0.37 5.06
CA PHE A 242 7.40 1.68 5.00
C PHE A 242 8.91 1.51 4.72
N LEU A 243 9.60 0.61 5.41
CA LEU A 243 11.01 0.33 5.16
C LEU A 243 11.27 -0.39 3.82
N ALA A 244 10.24 -1.01 3.23
CA ALA A 244 10.38 -1.64 1.91
C ALA A 244 10.45 -0.61 0.78
N THR A 245 9.68 0.49 0.87
CA THR A 245 9.67 1.61 -0.09
C THR A 245 10.65 2.72 0.29
N HIS A 246 10.87 2.93 1.60
CA HIS A 246 11.79 3.91 2.19
C HIS A 246 12.85 3.18 3.01
N PRO A 247 13.88 2.60 2.36
CA PRO A 247 14.88 1.82 3.06
C PRO A 247 15.54 2.61 4.17
N ASP A 248 15.72 1.95 5.31
CA ASP A 248 16.53 2.52 6.37
C ASP A 248 17.98 2.61 5.90
N PRO A 249 18.58 3.79 5.77
CA PRO A 249 19.99 3.93 5.44
C PRO A 249 20.93 3.53 6.58
N GLY A 250 20.43 2.81 7.58
CA GLY A 250 21.19 2.28 8.72
C GLY A 250 21.32 3.24 9.89
N ASP A 251 21.19 4.54 9.67
CA ASP A 251 21.44 5.59 10.66
C ASP A 251 20.42 6.74 10.66
N ARG A 252 19.17 6.49 10.22
CA ARG A 252 18.15 7.57 10.12
C ARG A 252 17.93 8.28 11.47
N ILE A 253 17.89 7.53 12.58
CA ILE A 253 17.74 8.10 13.92
C ILE A 253 18.92 9.03 14.22
N GLN A 254 20.14 8.56 13.97
CA GLN A 254 21.34 9.37 14.18
C GLN A 254 21.35 10.60 13.26
N ARG A 255 20.96 10.43 11.99
CA ARG A 255 20.88 11.52 11.03
C ARG A 255 19.89 12.61 11.43
N ILE A 256 18.69 12.22 11.88
CA ILE A 256 17.70 13.19 12.40
C ILE A 256 18.28 13.93 13.61
N ARG A 257 18.94 13.24 14.54
CA ARG A 257 19.61 13.87 15.68
C ARG A 257 20.67 14.90 15.24
N GLU A 258 21.47 14.58 14.24
CA GLU A 258 22.47 15.51 13.68
C GLU A 258 21.83 16.73 13.01
N LEU A 259 20.84 16.52 12.15
CA LEU A 259 20.11 17.60 11.48
C LEU A 259 19.42 18.55 12.46
N THR A 260 18.97 18.01 13.59
CA THR A 260 18.22 18.78 14.61
C THR A 260 19.08 19.26 15.78
N ALA A 261 20.39 18.92 15.82
CA ALA A 261 21.28 19.20 16.95
C ALA A 261 21.35 20.69 17.35
N ARG A 262 21.25 21.57 16.36
CA ARG A 262 21.30 23.04 16.56
C ARG A 262 19.92 23.70 16.61
N MET A 263 18.84 22.93 16.52
CA MET A 263 17.49 23.48 16.58
C MET A 263 17.11 23.80 18.03
N PRO A 264 16.45 24.94 18.27
CA PRO A 264 15.96 25.26 19.62
C PRO A 264 15.02 24.17 20.16
N ARG A 265 15.16 23.83 21.44
CA ARG A 265 14.24 22.92 22.13
C ARG A 265 13.02 23.66 22.72
N ASN A 266 12.69 24.82 22.18
CA ASN A 266 11.74 25.76 22.80
C ASN A 266 10.26 25.40 22.62
N ARG A 267 9.92 24.16 22.32
CA ARG A 267 8.52 23.75 22.25
C ARG A 267 8.17 22.81 23.37
N GLN A 268 7.12 23.17 24.08
CA GLN A 268 6.31 22.14 24.74
C GLN A 268 5.74 21.27 23.64
N PRO A 269 5.84 19.92 23.73
CA PRO A 269 5.18 19.03 22.80
C PRO A 269 3.74 19.50 22.63
N LEU A 270 3.30 19.70 21.39
CA LEU A 270 1.90 19.93 21.11
C LEU A 270 1.15 18.79 21.78
N ALA A 271 0.18 19.14 22.64
CA ALA A 271 -0.45 18.15 23.51
C ALA A 271 -0.83 16.91 22.70
N ASP A 272 -0.21 15.77 23.02
CA ASP A 272 -0.44 14.47 22.36
C ASP A 272 -1.93 14.15 22.22
N SER A 273 -2.74 14.71 23.13
CA SER A 273 -4.19 14.58 23.14
C SER A 273 -4.87 14.97 21.83
N ARG A 274 -4.39 15.98 21.09
CA ARG A 274 -5.00 16.41 19.83
C ARG A 274 -4.90 15.31 18.77
N TYR A 275 -3.69 14.76 18.59
CA TYR A 275 -3.44 13.66 17.66
C TYR A 275 -4.20 12.40 18.07
N LEU A 276 -4.08 12.01 19.34
CA LEU A 276 -4.72 10.82 19.88
C LEU A 276 -6.25 10.91 19.74
N ASN A 277 -6.85 12.04 20.11
CA ASN A 277 -8.29 12.26 19.96
C ASN A 277 -8.73 12.22 18.49
N ALA A 278 -7.92 12.73 17.55
CA ALA A 278 -8.24 12.63 16.13
C ALA A 278 -8.33 11.17 15.64
N ASN A 279 -7.51 10.29 16.22
CA ASN A 279 -7.42 8.88 15.87
C ASN A 279 -8.23 7.94 16.79
N GLU A 280 -8.95 8.45 17.79
CA GLU A 280 -9.86 7.63 18.59
C GLU A 280 -10.96 7.03 17.72
N GLY A 281 -11.17 5.71 17.83
CA GLY A 281 -12.09 4.95 16.99
C GLY A 281 -11.51 4.46 15.66
N LEU A 282 -10.25 4.81 15.35
CA LEU A 282 -9.55 4.30 14.17
C LEU A 282 -9.54 2.75 14.19
N VAL A 283 -9.87 2.13 13.05
CA VAL A 283 -9.81 0.67 12.92
C VAL A 283 -8.37 0.19 13.08
N LEU A 284 -8.16 -0.76 13.97
CA LEU A 284 -6.86 -1.36 14.27
C LEU A 284 -6.76 -2.77 13.69
N GLY A 285 -5.66 -3.06 13.00
CA GLY A 285 -5.48 -4.34 12.32
C GLY A 285 -6.41 -4.50 11.10
N GLU A 286 -6.74 -5.72 10.73
CA GLU A 286 -7.65 -6.00 9.62
C GLU A 286 -9.09 -5.60 9.97
N ASP A 287 -9.84 -5.13 8.96
CA ASP A 287 -11.28 -4.86 9.11
C ASP A 287 -12.08 -6.08 8.68
N PRO A 288 -12.67 -6.83 9.62
CA PRO A 288 -13.40 -8.05 9.29
C PRO A 288 -14.62 -7.79 8.39
N ARG A 289 -15.14 -6.57 8.31
CA ARG A 289 -16.25 -6.21 7.42
C ARG A 289 -15.86 -6.29 5.95
N GLN A 290 -14.55 -6.12 5.64
CA GLN A 290 -13.98 -6.27 4.29
C GLN A 290 -13.56 -7.70 3.97
N GLY A 291 -13.72 -8.62 4.91
CA GLY A 291 -13.41 -10.04 4.77
C GLY A 291 -12.35 -10.51 5.77
N PHE A 292 -12.47 -11.78 6.15
CA PHE A 292 -11.53 -12.45 7.05
C PHE A 292 -11.57 -13.96 6.87
N VAL A 293 -10.53 -14.63 7.32
CA VAL A 293 -10.45 -16.09 7.31
C VAL A 293 -10.66 -16.64 8.71
N GLU A 294 -11.58 -17.61 8.84
CA GLU A 294 -11.77 -18.38 10.04
C GLU A 294 -11.94 -19.86 9.69
N ARG A 295 -11.15 -20.76 10.31
CA ARG A 295 -11.19 -22.22 10.07
C ARG A 295 -11.10 -22.60 8.58
N ASN A 296 -10.16 -21.99 7.85
CA ASN A 296 -9.97 -22.17 6.40
C ASN A 296 -11.22 -21.85 5.55
N VAL A 297 -12.04 -20.91 5.98
CA VAL A 297 -13.13 -20.34 5.20
C VAL A 297 -12.94 -18.83 5.18
N PHE A 298 -12.96 -18.25 3.99
CA PHE A 298 -13.05 -16.82 3.82
C PHE A 298 -14.50 -16.38 3.93
N TYR A 299 -14.75 -15.35 4.71
CA TYR A 299 -16.05 -14.71 4.90
C TYR A 299 -15.97 -13.25 4.53
N HIS A 300 -16.96 -12.75 3.82
CA HIS A 300 -17.12 -11.32 3.55
C HIS A 300 -18.46 -10.82 4.12
N PRO A 301 -18.50 -10.30 5.37
CA PRO A 301 -19.74 -9.91 6.02
C PRO A 301 -20.58 -8.89 5.26
N ALA A 302 -19.95 -7.82 4.75
CA ALA A 302 -20.65 -6.74 4.04
C ALA A 302 -21.29 -7.23 2.73
N LEU A 303 -20.60 -8.06 1.95
CA LEU A 303 -21.11 -8.65 0.70
C LEU A 303 -21.88 -9.97 0.92
N ARG A 304 -21.87 -10.51 2.15
CA ARG A 304 -22.63 -11.67 2.60
C ARG A 304 -22.33 -12.97 1.87
N PHE A 305 -21.07 -13.19 1.46
CA PHE A 305 -20.63 -14.46 0.87
C PHE A 305 -19.48 -15.09 1.66
N ARG A 306 -19.25 -16.37 1.36
CA ARG A 306 -18.10 -17.14 1.87
C ARG A 306 -17.64 -18.14 0.83
N PHE A 307 -16.39 -18.58 0.97
CA PHE A 307 -15.85 -19.72 0.23
C PHE A 307 -14.70 -20.39 1.00
N PRO A 308 -14.46 -21.69 0.81
CA PRO A 308 -13.33 -22.38 1.40
C PRO A 308 -11.99 -21.81 0.91
N VAL A 309 -11.00 -21.76 1.78
CA VAL A 309 -9.61 -21.45 1.43
C VAL A 309 -8.86 -22.77 1.25
N PRO A 310 -8.13 -22.99 0.13
CA PRO A 310 -7.37 -24.21 -0.07
C PRO A 310 -6.33 -24.40 1.05
N ARG A 311 -6.15 -25.63 1.51
CA ARG A 311 -5.14 -25.93 2.52
C ARG A 311 -3.74 -25.60 2.00
N GLY A 312 -2.92 -24.95 2.83
CA GLY A 312 -1.57 -24.54 2.46
C GLY A 312 -1.49 -23.25 1.64
N PHE A 313 -2.62 -22.57 1.44
CA PHE A 313 -2.64 -21.27 0.80
C PHE A 313 -2.71 -20.14 1.85
N LYS A 314 -1.89 -19.12 1.67
CA LYS A 314 -1.96 -17.86 2.40
C LYS A 314 -2.94 -16.94 1.70
N VAL A 315 -3.87 -16.35 2.45
CA VAL A 315 -4.86 -15.39 1.93
C VAL A 315 -4.33 -13.97 2.08
N ILE A 316 -4.46 -13.21 1.02
CA ILE A 316 -4.23 -11.78 0.98
C ILE A 316 -5.55 -11.14 0.56
N ASN A 317 -6.17 -10.44 1.51
CA ASN A 317 -7.47 -9.81 1.34
C ASN A 317 -7.27 -8.32 1.06
N GLN A 318 -7.80 -7.85 -0.06
CA GLN A 318 -7.77 -6.46 -0.48
C GLN A 318 -9.17 -5.97 -0.83
N PRO A 319 -9.45 -4.66 -0.80
CA PRO A 319 -10.79 -4.13 -1.07
C PRO A 319 -11.39 -4.57 -2.42
N ALA A 320 -10.57 -4.72 -3.46
CA ALA A 320 -11.02 -5.08 -4.80
C ALA A 320 -10.97 -6.58 -5.07
N GLN A 321 -10.18 -7.36 -4.31
CA GLN A 321 -9.94 -8.77 -4.60
C GLN A 321 -9.40 -9.56 -3.41
N VAL A 322 -9.55 -10.86 -3.48
CA VAL A 322 -8.92 -11.81 -2.55
C VAL A 322 -7.98 -12.69 -3.34
N VAL A 323 -6.72 -12.78 -2.92
CA VAL A 323 -5.73 -13.64 -3.56
C VAL A 323 -5.24 -14.68 -2.57
N MET A 324 -5.18 -15.92 -3.03
CA MET A 324 -4.71 -17.06 -2.26
C MET A 324 -3.47 -17.61 -2.95
N VAL A 325 -2.34 -17.67 -2.24
CA VAL A 325 -1.04 -18.10 -2.78
C VAL A 325 -0.58 -19.35 -2.05
N GLU A 326 -0.23 -20.38 -2.79
CA GLU A 326 0.32 -21.62 -2.24
C GLU A 326 1.68 -21.39 -1.60
N GLY A 327 1.97 -22.05 -0.49
CA GLY A 327 3.13 -21.76 0.38
C GLY A 327 4.51 -21.79 -0.30
N GLN A 328 4.66 -22.44 -1.46
CA GLN A 328 5.86 -22.44 -2.27
C GLN A 328 5.70 -21.64 -3.58
N ASN A 329 4.66 -20.82 -3.70
CA ASN A 329 4.34 -19.98 -4.87
C ASN A 329 4.12 -20.78 -6.18
N ARG A 330 3.73 -22.07 -6.10
CA ARG A 330 3.50 -22.92 -7.27
C ARG A 330 2.12 -22.75 -7.89
N ALA A 331 1.18 -22.22 -7.12
CA ALA A 331 -0.19 -21.99 -7.56
C ALA A 331 -0.77 -20.73 -6.91
N VAL A 332 -1.63 -20.05 -7.66
CA VAL A 332 -2.35 -18.85 -7.20
C VAL A 332 -3.82 -19.00 -7.53
N LEU A 333 -4.69 -18.53 -6.66
CA LEU A 333 -6.13 -18.45 -6.87
C LEU A 333 -6.62 -17.05 -6.49
N GLY A 334 -6.99 -16.26 -7.49
CA GLY A 334 -7.60 -14.94 -7.34
C GLY A 334 -9.12 -15.00 -7.32
N PHE A 335 -9.75 -14.07 -6.61
CA PHE A 335 -11.20 -13.87 -6.56
C PHE A 335 -11.50 -12.37 -6.55
N ASN A 336 -12.37 -11.91 -7.44
CA ASN A 336 -12.85 -10.52 -7.51
C ASN A 336 -14.20 -10.41 -8.23
N SER A 337 -14.73 -9.20 -8.35
CA SER A 337 -15.85 -8.90 -9.25
C SER A 337 -15.39 -8.97 -10.70
N ALA A 338 -16.19 -9.55 -11.58
CA ALA A 338 -15.89 -9.61 -13.01
C ALA A 338 -16.03 -8.25 -13.74
N GLY A 339 -16.62 -7.24 -13.06
CA GLY A 339 -16.83 -5.92 -13.66
C GLY A 339 -17.89 -5.86 -14.75
N GLU A 340 -18.57 -6.97 -15.01
CA GLU A 340 -19.56 -7.12 -16.07
C GLU A 340 -20.98 -7.26 -15.51
N ASN A 341 -21.98 -6.85 -16.29
CA ASN A 341 -23.37 -6.81 -15.84
C ASN A 341 -24.11 -8.15 -15.93
N SER A 342 -23.52 -9.16 -16.58
CA SER A 342 -24.11 -10.50 -16.68
C SER A 342 -23.04 -11.58 -16.74
N LEU A 343 -23.46 -12.80 -16.33
CA LEU A 343 -22.59 -13.99 -16.41
C LEU A 343 -22.11 -14.26 -17.85
N GLU A 344 -22.98 -14.08 -18.84
CA GLU A 344 -22.66 -14.28 -20.26
C GLU A 344 -21.62 -13.26 -20.74
N ALA A 345 -21.77 -11.97 -20.36
CA ALA A 345 -20.81 -10.93 -20.71
C ALA A 345 -19.43 -11.22 -20.09
N ALA A 346 -19.38 -11.55 -18.80
CA ALA A 346 -18.15 -11.86 -18.09
C ALA A 346 -17.42 -13.07 -18.72
N VAL A 347 -18.14 -14.13 -19.00
CA VAL A 347 -17.59 -15.31 -19.68
C VAL A 347 -17.10 -14.98 -21.09
N SER A 348 -17.89 -14.21 -21.87
CA SER A 348 -17.51 -13.81 -23.23
C SER A 348 -16.25 -12.93 -23.22
N SER A 349 -16.15 -11.96 -22.32
CA SER A 349 -14.97 -11.11 -22.15
C SER A 349 -13.73 -11.94 -21.83
N PHE A 350 -13.83 -12.90 -20.92
CA PHE A 350 -12.73 -13.80 -20.57
C PHE A 350 -12.29 -14.67 -21.75
N LEU A 351 -13.25 -15.33 -22.42
CA LEU A 351 -12.93 -16.28 -23.52
C LEU A 351 -12.35 -15.60 -24.77
N LYS A 352 -12.56 -14.29 -24.95
CA LYS A 352 -12.03 -13.49 -26.05
C LYS A 352 -10.64 -12.90 -25.78
N GLN A 353 -10.04 -13.14 -24.60
CA GLN A 353 -8.73 -12.60 -24.29
C GLN A 353 -7.66 -13.13 -25.27
N PRO A 354 -6.79 -12.25 -25.80
CA PRO A 354 -5.72 -12.66 -26.71
C PRO A 354 -4.78 -13.68 -26.05
N GLY A 355 -4.38 -14.71 -26.78
CA GLY A 355 -3.44 -15.73 -26.29
C GLY A 355 -4.05 -16.79 -25.38
N LEU A 356 -5.37 -16.77 -25.16
CA LEU A 356 -6.07 -17.78 -24.39
C LEU A 356 -6.48 -18.96 -25.28
N ARG A 357 -6.02 -20.16 -24.95
CA ARG A 357 -6.42 -21.40 -25.63
C ARG A 357 -7.33 -22.21 -24.73
N VAL A 358 -8.64 -22.18 -24.98
CA VAL A 358 -9.63 -22.90 -24.20
C VAL A 358 -9.48 -24.41 -24.40
N ILE A 359 -9.46 -25.18 -23.33
CA ILE A 359 -9.36 -26.66 -23.32
C ILE A 359 -10.74 -27.25 -23.02
N GLU A 360 -11.39 -26.74 -21.97
CA GLU A 360 -12.69 -27.23 -21.50
C GLU A 360 -13.51 -26.05 -20.98
N ARG A 361 -14.82 -26.12 -21.16
CA ARG A 361 -15.75 -25.10 -20.65
C ARG A 361 -17.17 -25.65 -20.51
N GLY A 362 -17.93 -25.07 -19.59
CA GLY A 362 -19.33 -25.45 -19.41
C GLY A 362 -20.08 -24.61 -18.39
N SER A 363 -21.39 -24.51 -18.62
CA SER A 363 -22.33 -23.93 -17.65
C SER A 363 -22.68 -24.95 -16.57
N MET A 364 -22.86 -24.47 -15.35
CA MET A 364 -23.23 -25.30 -14.19
C MET A 364 -24.07 -24.52 -13.18
N ARG A 365 -24.51 -25.20 -12.16
CA ARG A 365 -25.07 -24.55 -10.94
C ARG A 365 -24.27 -25.01 -9.73
N SER A 366 -23.95 -24.09 -8.86
CA SER A 366 -23.27 -24.39 -7.59
C SER A 366 -23.98 -23.69 -6.45
N ASN A 367 -24.35 -24.44 -5.43
CA ASN A 367 -25.13 -23.95 -4.27
C ASN A 367 -26.40 -23.16 -4.70
N GLY A 368 -27.06 -23.62 -5.78
CA GLY A 368 -28.25 -22.98 -6.35
C GLY A 368 -27.98 -21.75 -7.24
N LEU A 369 -26.72 -21.29 -7.35
CA LEU A 369 -26.33 -20.13 -8.13
C LEU A 369 -25.96 -20.50 -9.58
N PRO A 370 -26.32 -19.68 -10.58
CA PRO A 370 -25.82 -19.85 -11.95
C PRO A 370 -24.30 -19.65 -11.97
N ALA A 371 -23.59 -20.57 -12.63
CA ALA A 371 -22.14 -20.54 -12.70
C ALA A 371 -21.63 -21.06 -14.05
N TYR A 372 -20.38 -20.72 -14.38
CA TYR A 372 -19.68 -21.18 -15.56
C TYR A 372 -18.21 -21.46 -15.24
N ALA A 373 -17.67 -22.55 -15.75
CA ALA A 373 -16.28 -22.91 -15.57
C ALA A 373 -15.57 -23.05 -16.92
N ALA A 374 -14.29 -22.71 -16.95
CA ALA A 374 -13.43 -22.92 -18.10
C ALA A 374 -12.01 -23.28 -17.66
N VAL A 375 -11.38 -24.18 -18.41
CA VAL A 375 -9.95 -24.47 -18.31
C VAL A 375 -9.29 -24.02 -19.62
N ALA A 376 -8.20 -23.29 -19.51
CA ALA A 376 -7.49 -22.77 -20.66
C ALA A 376 -5.98 -22.71 -20.41
N ASP A 377 -5.20 -22.73 -21.47
CA ASP A 377 -3.78 -22.37 -21.44
C ASP A 377 -3.63 -20.91 -21.89
N ALA A 378 -2.77 -20.16 -21.21
CA ALA A 378 -2.40 -18.81 -21.57
C ALA A 378 -0.88 -18.67 -21.58
N GLN A 379 -0.37 -17.84 -22.48
CA GLN A 379 1.04 -17.53 -22.56
C GLN A 379 1.33 -16.24 -21.78
N THR A 380 2.28 -16.30 -20.85
CA THR A 380 2.77 -15.13 -20.13
C THR A 380 3.63 -14.25 -21.05
N GLN A 381 3.88 -13.00 -20.66
CA GLN A 381 4.76 -12.08 -21.41
C GLN A 381 6.19 -12.65 -21.61
N ASN A 382 6.65 -13.52 -20.72
CA ASN A 382 7.95 -14.20 -20.82
C ASN A 382 7.89 -15.49 -21.66
N GLY A 383 6.79 -15.74 -22.37
CA GLY A 383 6.62 -16.92 -23.23
C GLY A 383 6.30 -18.23 -22.50
N GLN A 384 6.20 -18.22 -21.17
CA GLN A 384 5.85 -19.41 -20.39
C GLN A 384 4.34 -19.70 -20.52
N ILE A 385 3.99 -21.00 -20.59
CA ILE A 385 2.58 -21.41 -20.60
C ILE A 385 2.13 -21.65 -19.16
N VAL A 386 1.03 -21.04 -18.79
CA VAL A 386 0.30 -21.31 -17.56
C VAL A 386 -1.05 -21.93 -17.88
N ARG A 387 -1.50 -22.87 -17.05
CA ARG A 387 -2.86 -23.43 -17.11
C ARG A 387 -3.75 -22.74 -16.12
N ILE A 388 -4.86 -22.23 -16.61
CA ILE A 388 -5.84 -21.44 -15.89
C ILE A 388 -7.11 -22.26 -15.70
N MET A 389 -7.69 -22.22 -14.50
CA MET A 389 -9.07 -22.57 -14.24
C MET A 389 -9.81 -21.30 -13.87
N ALA A 390 -10.77 -20.89 -14.68
CA ALA A 390 -11.66 -19.77 -14.42
C ALA A 390 -13.03 -20.26 -14.00
N TYR A 391 -13.65 -19.60 -13.05
CA TYR A 391 -14.98 -19.92 -12.55
C TYR A 391 -15.74 -18.63 -12.28
N PHE A 392 -16.90 -18.49 -12.88
CA PHE A 392 -17.79 -17.34 -12.78
C PHE A 392 -19.05 -17.73 -12.03
N VAL A 393 -19.53 -16.88 -11.15
CA VAL A 393 -20.76 -17.09 -10.39
C VAL A 393 -21.56 -15.80 -10.30
N ASP A 394 -22.86 -15.87 -10.64
CA ASP A 394 -23.79 -14.76 -10.41
C ASP A 394 -24.37 -14.84 -9.01
N TYR A 395 -24.11 -13.82 -8.22
CA TYR A 395 -24.59 -13.72 -6.86
C TYR A 395 -25.13 -12.32 -6.58
N ARG A 396 -26.44 -12.23 -6.34
CA ARG A 396 -27.15 -10.98 -6.02
C ARG A 396 -27.00 -9.90 -7.08
N GLY A 397 -26.93 -10.25 -8.34
CA GLY A 397 -26.79 -9.32 -9.44
C GLY A 397 -25.35 -8.82 -9.67
N THR A 398 -24.39 -9.42 -8.97
CA THR A 398 -22.96 -9.19 -9.21
C THR A 398 -22.33 -10.48 -9.69
N VAL A 399 -21.64 -10.42 -10.82
CA VAL A 399 -20.83 -11.55 -11.29
C VAL A 399 -19.47 -11.49 -10.62
N TYR A 400 -19.18 -12.52 -9.83
CA TYR A 400 -17.84 -12.75 -9.29
C TYR A 400 -17.11 -13.80 -10.10
N HIS A 401 -15.78 -13.70 -10.14
CA HIS A 401 -14.98 -14.73 -10.74
C HIS A 401 -13.79 -15.15 -9.88
N PHE A 402 -13.47 -16.43 -10.00
CA PHE A 402 -12.23 -17.01 -9.54
C PHE A 402 -11.33 -17.29 -10.73
N VAL A 403 -10.03 -17.06 -10.58
CA VAL A 403 -9.00 -17.44 -11.55
C VAL A 403 -7.88 -18.14 -10.82
N GLY A 404 -7.83 -19.47 -10.95
CA GLY A 404 -6.73 -20.28 -10.42
C GLY A 404 -5.74 -20.60 -11.54
N TYR A 405 -4.43 -20.47 -11.30
CA TYR A 405 -3.42 -20.79 -12.28
C TYR A 405 -2.18 -21.43 -11.67
N THR A 406 -1.53 -22.24 -12.47
CA THR A 406 -0.26 -22.92 -12.16
C THR A 406 0.40 -23.37 -13.48
N SER A 407 1.59 -23.99 -13.40
CA SER A 407 2.18 -24.60 -14.59
C SER A 407 1.34 -25.79 -15.07
N PRO A 408 1.29 -26.10 -16.40
CA PRO A 408 0.51 -27.22 -16.93
C PRO A 408 0.86 -28.57 -16.25
N GLN A 409 2.13 -28.76 -15.88
CA GLN A 409 2.64 -29.99 -15.26
C GLN A 409 2.09 -30.18 -13.84
N LEU A 410 1.85 -29.09 -13.10
CA LEU A 410 1.37 -29.11 -11.73
C LEU A 410 -0.17 -28.99 -11.63
N PHE A 411 -0.85 -28.71 -12.74
CA PHE A 411 -2.28 -28.44 -12.73
C PHE A 411 -3.11 -29.57 -12.08
N GLY A 412 -2.76 -30.82 -12.38
CA GLY A 412 -3.44 -31.97 -11.76
C GLY A 412 -3.38 -32.00 -10.23
N ASN A 413 -2.33 -31.44 -9.62
CA ASN A 413 -2.18 -31.37 -8.18
C ASN A 413 -3.07 -30.30 -7.54
N PHE A 414 -3.41 -29.22 -8.27
CA PHE A 414 -4.14 -28.08 -7.76
C PHE A 414 -5.60 -28.00 -8.25
N GLN A 415 -5.94 -28.68 -9.35
CA GLN A 415 -7.26 -28.62 -9.96
C GLN A 415 -8.40 -28.86 -8.96
N ASN A 416 -8.31 -29.93 -8.15
CA ASN A 416 -9.33 -30.26 -7.18
C ASN A 416 -9.41 -29.21 -6.04
N LEU A 417 -8.29 -28.64 -5.63
CA LEU A 417 -8.24 -27.57 -4.61
C LEU A 417 -8.94 -26.31 -5.13
N PHE A 418 -8.65 -25.91 -6.38
CA PHE A 418 -9.32 -24.80 -7.02
C PHE A 418 -10.82 -25.03 -7.11
N LEU A 419 -11.21 -26.19 -7.63
CA LEU A 419 -12.61 -26.54 -7.84
C LEU A 419 -13.42 -26.55 -6.51
N GLN A 420 -12.84 -27.11 -5.43
CA GLN A 420 -13.49 -27.12 -4.11
C GLN A 420 -13.71 -25.69 -3.59
N THR A 421 -12.75 -24.80 -3.77
CA THR A 421 -12.89 -23.39 -3.36
C THR A 421 -13.96 -22.69 -4.19
N MET A 422 -13.91 -22.82 -5.50
CA MET A 422 -14.81 -22.18 -6.45
C MET A 422 -16.27 -22.65 -6.25
N GLN A 423 -16.49 -23.95 -6.18
CA GLN A 423 -17.81 -24.54 -5.96
C GLN A 423 -18.32 -24.36 -4.54
N GLY A 424 -17.43 -24.09 -3.57
CA GLY A 424 -17.76 -23.80 -2.20
C GLY A 424 -18.30 -22.39 -1.96
N PHE A 425 -18.29 -21.51 -2.98
CA PHE A 425 -18.86 -20.17 -2.89
C PHE A 425 -20.34 -20.23 -2.53
N SER A 426 -20.73 -19.52 -1.47
CA SER A 426 -22.11 -19.55 -0.96
C SER A 426 -22.43 -18.31 -0.11
N ALA A 427 -23.73 -18.08 0.12
CA ALA A 427 -24.20 -17.03 1.01
C ALA A 427 -23.81 -17.27 2.48
N VAL A 428 -23.52 -16.19 3.21
CA VAL A 428 -23.39 -16.18 4.67
C VAL A 428 -24.72 -15.80 5.30
N GLN A 429 -25.18 -16.61 6.25
CA GLN A 429 -26.41 -16.38 7.04
C GLN A 429 -26.14 -16.28 8.55
N ASP A 430 -24.95 -16.70 9.01
CA ASP A 430 -24.60 -16.70 10.43
C ASP A 430 -24.47 -15.24 10.94
N ALA A 431 -25.36 -14.88 11.88
CA ALA A 431 -25.40 -13.53 12.45
C ALA A 431 -24.08 -13.14 13.16
N ARG A 432 -23.35 -14.11 13.74
CA ARG A 432 -22.05 -13.84 14.39
C ARG A 432 -21.01 -13.36 13.38
N ILE A 433 -21.04 -13.94 12.17
CA ILE A 433 -20.17 -13.55 11.07
C ILE A 433 -20.59 -12.17 10.52
N LEU A 434 -21.89 -12.00 10.24
CA LEU A 434 -22.44 -10.80 9.64
C LEU A 434 -22.29 -9.55 10.52
N ASN A 435 -22.31 -9.72 11.85
CA ASN A 435 -22.22 -8.65 12.83
C ASN A 435 -20.83 -8.47 13.43
N ARG A 436 -19.82 -9.17 12.92
CA ARG A 436 -18.44 -9.04 13.43
C ARG A 436 -17.93 -7.61 13.25
N GLN A 437 -17.56 -6.99 14.38
CA GLN A 437 -17.07 -5.61 14.40
C GLN A 437 -15.54 -5.58 14.33
N PRO A 438 -14.94 -4.52 13.75
CA PRO A 438 -13.50 -4.32 13.77
C PRO A 438 -13.03 -3.95 15.19
N VAL A 439 -11.82 -4.32 15.49
CA VAL A 439 -11.12 -3.76 16.66
C VAL A 439 -10.78 -2.29 16.37
N ARG A 440 -10.98 -1.43 17.36
CA ARG A 440 -10.74 0.01 17.21
C ARG A 440 -9.81 0.52 18.31
N ILE A 441 -9.13 1.62 18.05
CA ILE A 441 -8.37 2.34 19.06
C ILE A 441 -9.33 3.00 20.04
N ALA A 442 -9.21 2.65 21.31
CA ALA A 442 -9.79 3.37 22.44
C ALA A 442 -8.67 4.09 23.22
N LEU A 443 -8.98 5.27 23.74
CA LEU A 443 -8.06 6.03 24.54
C LEU A 443 -8.32 5.80 26.03
N GLU A 444 -7.28 5.52 26.79
CA GLU A 444 -7.35 5.40 28.25
C GLU A 444 -6.31 6.30 28.92
N THR A 445 -6.77 7.20 29.79
CA THR A 445 -5.87 8.04 30.58
C THR A 445 -5.40 7.30 31.82
N VAL A 446 -4.11 7.21 32.00
CA VAL A 446 -3.48 6.59 33.18
C VAL A 446 -3.82 7.39 34.41
N ARG A 447 -4.44 6.75 35.41
CA ARG A 447 -4.86 7.41 36.66
C ARG A 447 -3.88 7.20 37.82
N ARG A 448 -3.14 6.09 37.82
CA ARG A 448 -2.15 5.70 38.83
C ARG A 448 -0.89 5.18 38.16
N PRO A 449 0.29 5.45 38.71
CA PRO A 449 1.52 4.94 38.11
C PRO A 449 1.56 3.41 38.25
N ALA A 450 1.79 2.71 37.11
CA ALA A 450 1.96 1.27 37.05
C ALA A 450 2.88 0.92 35.90
N SER A 451 3.37 -0.32 35.84
CA SER A 451 4.04 -0.80 34.62
C SER A 451 3.04 -0.95 33.49
N PHE A 452 3.50 -0.76 32.25
CA PHE A 452 2.62 -0.91 31.09
C PHE A 452 2.02 -2.33 31.04
N ARG A 453 2.80 -3.35 31.39
CA ARG A 453 2.34 -4.75 31.50
C ARG A 453 1.15 -4.91 32.45
N GLU A 454 1.19 -4.26 33.62
CA GLU A 454 0.08 -4.33 34.59
C GLU A 454 -1.19 -3.66 34.06
N MET A 455 -1.04 -2.58 33.27
CA MET A 455 -2.18 -1.85 32.68
C MET A 455 -2.90 -2.67 31.60
N ILE A 456 -2.17 -3.50 30.85
CA ILE A 456 -2.73 -4.31 29.76
C ILE A 456 -2.97 -5.78 30.15
N GLN A 457 -3.01 -6.13 31.44
CA GLN A 457 -3.35 -7.48 31.92
C GLN A 457 -4.77 -7.95 31.54
N ARG A 458 -5.57 -7.11 30.91
CA ARG A 458 -6.90 -7.45 30.37
C ARG A 458 -6.77 -8.42 29.20
N SER A 459 -7.82 -9.22 28.95
CA SER A 459 -7.93 -9.99 27.73
C SER A 459 -7.93 -9.04 26.53
N LEU A 460 -6.87 -9.06 25.74
CA LEU A 460 -6.80 -8.31 24.48
C LEU A 460 -7.63 -9.03 23.40
N PRO A 461 -8.30 -8.30 22.50
CA PRO A 461 -8.94 -8.93 21.36
C PRO A 461 -7.90 -9.53 20.43
N GLU A 462 -8.16 -10.73 19.90
CA GLU A 462 -7.28 -11.33 18.88
C GLU A 462 -7.24 -10.45 17.62
N PRO A 463 -6.06 -10.40 16.93
CA PRO A 463 -4.82 -11.15 17.17
C PRO A 463 -3.77 -10.42 18.04
N PHE A 464 -4.14 -9.36 18.75
CA PHE A 464 -3.19 -8.46 19.43
C PHE A 464 -2.56 -9.08 20.66
N THR A 465 -1.23 -8.93 20.76
CA THR A 465 -0.42 -9.30 21.91
C THR A 465 -0.07 -8.08 22.76
N PRO A 466 0.31 -8.26 24.05
CA PRO A 466 0.82 -7.16 24.84
C PRO A 466 1.98 -6.39 24.20
N GLU A 467 2.85 -7.08 23.49
CA GLU A 467 3.98 -6.47 22.78
C GLU A 467 3.52 -5.56 21.62
N ASP A 468 2.48 -5.96 20.86
CA ASP A 468 1.92 -5.11 19.78
C ASP A 468 1.42 -3.78 20.35
N ILE A 469 0.77 -3.83 21.50
CA ILE A 469 0.21 -2.63 22.13
C ILE A 469 1.33 -1.76 22.75
N ALA A 470 2.38 -2.38 23.27
CA ALA A 470 3.57 -1.66 23.75
C ALA A 470 4.27 -0.94 22.59
N ILE A 471 4.49 -1.63 21.47
CA ILE A 471 5.07 -1.07 20.25
C ILE A 471 4.22 0.10 19.73
N MET A 472 2.90 -0.09 19.62
CA MET A 472 1.96 0.94 19.16
C MET A 472 1.98 2.21 20.02
N ASN A 473 2.23 2.07 21.33
CA ASN A 473 2.33 3.19 22.29
C ASN A 473 3.76 3.72 22.47
N GLN A 474 4.74 3.16 21.76
CA GLN A 474 6.16 3.53 21.87
C GLN A 474 6.66 3.46 23.31
N VAL A 475 6.36 2.34 23.98
CA VAL A 475 6.77 2.05 25.36
C VAL A 475 7.32 0.62 25.47
N GLU A 476 8.08 0.35 26.55
CA GLU A 476 8.46 -1.01 26.91
C GLU A 476 7.40 -1.63 27.83
N LEU A 477 7.24 -2.95 27.79
CA LEU A 477 6.30 -3.65 28.69
C LEU A 477 6.60 -3.42 30.16
N SER A 478 7.87 -3.32 30.52
CA SER A 478 8.32 -3.05 31.90
C SER A 478 8.30 -1.56 32.28
N GLN A 479 8.11 -0.68 31.28
CA GLN A 479 8.15 0.77 31.52
C GLN A 479 7.05 1.20 32.50
N ARG A 480 7.44 1.98 33.50
CA ARG A 480 6.50 2.66 34.39
C ARG A 480 5.87 3.84 33.67
N ILE A 481 4.56 3.88 33.65
CA ILE A 481 3.78 4.94 33.03
C ILE A 481 3.21 5.86 34.11
N ASP A 482 3.41 7.15 33.93
CA ASP A 482 2.97 8.17 34.89
C ASP A 482 1.49 8.52 34.66
N PRO A 483 0.80 8.99 35.71
CA PRO A 483 -0.56 9.52 35.60
C PRO A 483 -0.65 10.68 34.61
N GLY A 484 -1.78 10.75 33.90
CA GLY A 484 -2.05 11.77 32.88
C GLY A 484 -1.65 11.35 31.46
N ARG A 485 -0.78 10.32 31.29
CA ARG A 485 -0.47 9.79 29.95
C ARG A 485 -1.71 9.12 29.37
N ILE A 486 -1.98 9.40 28.09
CA ILE A 486 -3.06 8.76 27.32
C ILE A 486 -2.45 7.60 26.55
N LEU A 487 -3.07 6.44 26.65
CA LEU A 487 -2.66 5.21 25.96
C LEU A 487 -3.69 4.82 24.91
N LYS A 488 -3.22 4.28 23.79
CA LYS A 488 -4.03 3.65 22.75
C LYS A 488 -4.20 2.17 23.11
N LEU A 489 -5.44 1.74 23.28
CA LEU A 489 -5.76 0.36 23.60
C LEU A 489 -6.71 -0.22 22.56
N PRO A 490 -6.60 -1.52 22.19
CA PRO A 490 -7.55 -2.18 21.31
C PRO A 490 -8.86 -2.43 22.03
N ALA A 491 -9.97 -2.00 21.45
CA ALA A 491 -11.32 -2.29 21.93
C ALA A 491 -12.15 -2.95 20.83
N ALA A 492 -12.72 -4.11 21.13
CA ALA A 492 -13.79 -4.69 20.35
C ALA A 492 -15.11 -4.05 20.85
N ARG A 493 -15.75 -3.25 20.04
CA ARG A 493 -17.06 -2.62 20.36
C ARG A 493 -18.16 -3.27 19.56
#